data_55f5c3b629fe09f8c64d18445b16b038
#
_entry.id   55f5c3b629fe09f8c64d18445b16b038
#
_cell.length_a   1.000
_cell.length_b   1.000
_cell.length_c   1.000
_cell.angle_alpha   90.00
_cell.angle_beta   90.00
_cell.angle_gamma   90.00
#
_symmetry.space_group_name_H-M   'P 1'
#
loop_
_entity.id
_entity.type
_entity.pdbx_description
1 polymer ?
#
loop_
_entity_poly.entity_id
_entity_poly.type
_entity_poly.pdbx_seq_one_letter_code
_entity_poly.pdbx_strand_id
1 'polypeptide(L)'
;TYINEQPTDEEYVHTEYNDVSDGNCVIVVGAGPGGLFAALRLVEKGFRPIVLERGKNVRDRKKDLSLITKMQKVDPESNYCFGEGGAGAYSDGKLYTRSKKRGDIEKILNVFCQHGASTSILSDAHPHIGTDRLPSVIESMRNTIIRCGGEVHFQTKMTSLLVEGDAVIGVECIDLQNGIQKVFHGPVILATGHSARDVYRYLGSAGVAIEAKGIAVGVRLEHPAALIDQIQYHNKKGRGKYLPAAEYSFVT
;
A
#
# COMPACT_ATOMS: atom_id res chain seq x y z
N THR A 1 -17.41 -8.58 -34.22
CA THR A 1 -16.57 -7.35 -34.24
C THR A 1 -16.59 -6.82 -32.81
N TYR A 2 -15.61 -7.18 -32.01
CA TYR A 2 -15.38 -6.52 -30.73
C TYR A 2 -14.74 -5.19 -31.02
N ILE A 3 -15.43 -4.10 -30.72
CA ILE A 3 -14.92 -2.75 -30.78
C ILE A 3 -13.92 -2.66 -29.64
N ASN A 4 -12.64 -2.50 -29.96
CA ASN A 4 -11.60 -2.10 -29.01
C ASN A 4 -11.80 -0.60 -28.72
N GLU A 5 -12.84 -0.26 -27.98
CA GLU A 5 -12.92 1.04 -27.36
C GLU A 5 -11.98 1.00 -26.15
N GLN A 6 -10.87 1.71 -26.24
CA GLN A 6 -10.10 2.01 -25.05
C GLN A 6 -11.02 2.89 -24.17
N PRO A 7 -11.17 2.54 -22.87
CA PRO A 7 -11.95 3.38 -21.97
C PRO A 7 -11.43 4.81 -22.03
N THR A 8 -12.31 5.77 -22.22
CA THR A 8 -11.98 7.18 -22.14
C THR A 8 -11.70 7.56 -20.69
N ASP A 9 -10.82 8.55 -20.44
CA ASP A 9 -10.41 9.02 -19.11
C ASP A 9 -11.57 9.53 -18.22
N GLU A 10 -12.80 9.51 -18.71
CA GLU A 10 -14.01 10.00 -18.05
C GLU A 10 -14.80 8.94 -17.28
N GLU A 11 -14.34 7.69 -17.21
CA GLU A 11 -15.12 6.57 -16.65
C GLU A 11 -14.93 6.33 -15.15
N TYR A 12 -14.23 7.21 -14.41
CA TYR A 12 -14.07 7.06 -12.97
C TYR A 12 -14.39 8.35 -12.20
N VAL A 13 -14.79 8.21 -10.95
CA VAL A 13 -15.12 9.34 -10.07
C VAL A 13 -13.86 9.99 -9.54
N HIS A 14 -13.62 11.24 -9.91
CA HIS A 14 -12.49 12.02 -9.43
C HIS A 14 -12.66 12.40 -7.95
N THR A 15 -11.58 12.26 -7.19
CA THR A 15 -11.46 12.84 -5.86
C THR A 15 -10.73 14.18 -5.98
N GLU A 16 -11.31 15.23 -5.42
CA GLU A 16 -10.67 16.54 -5.36
C GLU A 16 -9.66 16.58 -4.22
N TYR A 17 -8.48 17.07 -4.52
CA TYR A 17 -7.38 17.27 -3.57
C TYR A 17 -7.05 18.75 -3.48
N ASN A 18 -7.19 19.30 -2.29
CA ASN A 18 -6.96 20.71 -2.02
C ASN A 18 -5.47 21.01 -1.79
N ASP A 19 -5.05 22.25 -1.99
CA ASP A 19 -3.79 22.73 -1.43
C ASP A 19 -3.90 22.79 0.09
N VAL A 20 -2.98 22.12 0.76
CA VAL A 20 -2.94 21.99 2.23
C VAL A 20 -1.63 22.54 2.81
N SER A 21 -0.88 23.34 2.06
CA SER A 21 0.42 23.89 2.48
C SER A 21 0.34 24.62 3.82
N ASP A 22 -0.77 25.34 4.06
CA ASP A 22 -1.05 26.06 5.31
C ASP A 22 -1.96 25.27 6.27
N GLY A 23 -2.26 24.00 5.95
CA GLY A 23 -3.14 23.16 6.76
C GLY A 23 -2.48 22.66 8.04
N ASN A 24 -3.32 22.29 9.02
CA ASN A 24 -2.83 21.65 10.24
C ASN A 24 -2.13 20.32 9.91
N CYS A 25 -0.93 20.14 10.46
CA CYS A 25 -0.12 18.96 10.22
C CYS A 25 -0.72 17.71 10.88
N VAL A 26 -0.67 16.60 10.17
CA VAL A 26 -0.94 15.25 10.70
C VAL A 26 0.19 14.33 10.25
N ILE A 27 0.81 13.64 11.19
CA ILE A 27 1.93 12.75 10.94
C ILE A 27 1.38 11.37 10.57
N VAL A 28 1.88 10.80 9.49
CA VAL A 28 1.54 9.44 9.04
C VAL A 28 2.81 8.59 9.04
N VAL A 29 2.92 7.62 9.95
CA VAL A 29 4.08 6.74 10.06
C VAL A 29 3.86 5.49 9.22
N GLY A 30 4.59 5.41 8.11
CA GLY A 30 4.54 4.35 7.11
C GLY A 30 3.90 4.80 5.79
N ALA A 31 4.58 4.56 4.67
CA ALA A 31 4.10 4.84 3.31
C ALA A 31 3.59 3.57 2.59
N GLY A 32 3.08 2.61 3.34
CA GLY A 32 2.33 1.47 2.80
C GLY A 32 0.93 1.89 2.32
N PRO A 33 0.08 0.95 1.85
CA PRO A 33 -1.26 1.29 1.37
C PRO A 33 -2.07 2.08 2.39
N GLY A 34 -2.06 1.65 3.66
CA GLY A 34 -2.77 2.36 4.73
C GLY A 34 -2.31 3.81 4.90
N GLY A 35 -1.00 4.05 4.88
CA GLY A 35 -0.43 5.39 5.05
C GLY A 35 -0.68 6.30 3.84
N LEU A 36 -0.51 5.78 2.62
CA LEU A 36 -0.76 6.57 1.40
C LEU A 36 -2.24 6.97 1.28
N PHE A 37 -3.17 6.06 1.52
CA PHE A 37 -4.59 6.38 1.54
C PHE A 37 -4.97 7.32 2.69
N ALA A 38 -4.37 7.15 3.88
CA ALA A 38 -4.56 8.09 4.99
C ALA A 38 -4.10 9.49 4.60
N ALA A 39 -2.91 9.63 4.00
CA ALA A 39 -2.37 10.90 3.55
C ALA A 39 -3.24 11.57 2.47
N LEU A 40 -3.69 10.83 1.44
CA LEU A 40 -4.62 11.35 0.44
C LEU A 40 -5.95 11.78 1.07
N ARG A 41 -6.45 11.02 2.04
CA ARG A 41 -7.68 11.41 2.75
C ARG A 41 -7.50 12.65 3.60
N LEU A 42 -6.34 12.84 4.22
CA LEU A 42 -6.01 14.06 4.94
C LEU A 42 -5.99 15.27 4.00
N VAL A 43 -5.35 15.16 2.84
CA VAL A 43 -5.36 16.21 1.81
C VAL A 43 -6.79 16.56 1.38
N GLU A 44 -7.62 15.56 1.10
CA GLU A 44 -9.05 15.74 0.77
C GLU A 44 -9.81 16.49 1.88
N LYS A 45 -9.38 16.34 3.12
CA LYS A 45 -9.99 16.99 4.30
C LYS A 45 -9.36 18.32 4.71
N GLY A 46 -8.38 18.80 3.95
CA GLY A 46 -7.72 20.08 4.24
C GLY A 46 -6.62 20.00 5.31
N PHE A 47 -6.16 18.78 5.67
CA PHE A 47 -5.03 18.59 6.57
C PHE A 47 -3.75 18.34 5.78
N ARG A 48 -2.62 18.84 6.29
CA ARG A 48 -1.29 18.65 5.72
C ARG A 48 -0.66 17.36 6.24
N PRO A 49 -0.57 16.29 5.44
CA PRO A 49 0.09 15.07 5.87
C PRO A 49 1.62 15.23 5.82
N ILE A 50 2.29 14.70 6.85
CA ILE A 50 3.74 14.48 6.89
C ILE A 50 3.94 12.96 6.97
N VAL A 51 4.28 12.34 5.84
CA VAL A 51 4.46 10.88 5.75
C VAL A 51 5.91 10.53 6.04
N LEU A 52 6.13 9.63 6.99
CA LEU A 52 7.45 9.17 7.41
C LEU A 52 7.61 7.69 7.06
N GLU A 53 8.51 7.37 6.15
CA GLU A 53 8.78 5.99 5.72
C GLU A 53 10.22 5.59 6.06
N ARG A 54 10.36 4.47 6.76
CA ARG A 54 11.67 3.95 7.16
C ARG A 54 12.49 3.45 5.98
N GLY A 55 11.82 2.89 4.97
CA GLY A 55 12.46 2.39 3.77
C GLY A 55 12.63 3.44 2.69
N LYS A 56 13.01 2.97 1.50
CA LYS A 56 13.23 3.81 0.32
C LYS A 56 11.94 3.99 -0.48
N ASN A 57 11.96 4.95 -1.42
CA ASN A 57 10.90 5.11 -2.40
C ASN A 57 10.76 3.86 -3.27
N VAL A 58 9.62 3.72 -3.94
CA VAL A 58 9.28 2.51 -4.70
C VAL A 58 10.31 2.18 -5.79
N ARG A 59 10.98 3.15 -6.41
CA ARG A 59 11.97 2.89 -7.46
C ARG A 59 13.30 2.38 -6.90
N ASP A 60 13.80 3.02 -5.85
CA ASP A 60 15.08 2.63 -5.22
C ASP A 60 14.95 1.32 -4.44
N ARG A 61 13.81 1.08 -3.80
CA ARG A 61 13.50 -0.17 -3.12
C ARG A 61 13.59 -1.39 -4.07
N LYS A 62 13.29 -1.23 -5.37
CA LYS A 62 13.43 -2.30 -6.36
C LYS A 62 14.87 -2.85 -6.42
N LYS A 63 15.87 -1.98 -6.20
CA LYS A 63 17.28 -2.40 -6.15
C LYS A 63 17.55 -3.29 -4.94
N ASP A 64 17.03 -2.93 -3.77
CA ASP A 64 17.19 -3.70 -2.54
C ASP A 64 16.54 -5.09 -2.67
N LEU A 65 15.34 -5.16 -3.26
CA LEU A 65 14.68 -6.44 -3.53
C LEU A 65 15.47 -7.32 -4.52
N SER A 66 16.09 -6.71 -5.53
CA SER A 66 16.99 -7.44 -6.44
C SER A 66 18.20 -8.04 -5.72
N LEU A 67 18.75 -7.38 -4.68
CA LEU A 67 19.84 -7.92 -3.88
C LEU A 67 19.41 -9.13 -3.05
N ILE A 68 18.18 -9.13 -2.54
CA ILE A 68 17.63 -10.30 -1.83
C ILE A 68 17.60 -11.52 -2.75
N THR A 69 17.06 -11.35 -3.97
CA THR A 69 16.92 -12.45 -4.92
C THR A 69 18.26 -12.97 -5.46
N LYS A 70 19.19 -12.05 -5.78
CA LYS A 70 20.45 -12.39 -6.44
C LYS A 70 21.57 -12.77 -5.48
N MET A 71 21.61 -12.14 -4.30
CA MET A 71 22.71 -12.21 -3.36
C MET A 71 22.30 -12.64 -1.94
N GLN A 72 21.01 -12.91 -1.72
CA GLN A 72 20.43 -13.22 -0.40
C GLN A 72 20.74 -12.15 0.66
N LYS A 73 21.00 -10.91 0.22
CA LYS A 73 21.30 -9.78 1.09
C LYS A 73 20.04 -8.98 1.35
N VAL A 74 19.61 -8.94 2.63
CA VAL A 74 18.44 -8.20 3.08
C VAL A 74 18.86 -6.89 3.72
N ASP A 75 18.33 -5.76 3.23
CA ASP A 75 18.39 -4.50 3.95
C ASP A 75 17.29 -4.52 5.04
N PRO A 76 17.63 -4.37 6.34
CA PRO A 76 16.63 -4.46 7.42
C PRO A 76 15.58 -3.36 7.37
N GLU A 77 15.87 -2.23 6.75
CA GLU A 77 14.98 -1.08 6.69
C GLU A 77 14.31 -0.89 5.31
N SER A 78 14.79 -1.58 4.26
CA SER A 78 14.21 -1.50 2.90
C SER A 78 14.18 -2.89 2.25
N ASN A 79 13.02 -3.54 2.28
CA ASN A 79 12.86 -4.93 1.84
C ASN A 79 11.40 -5.22 1.43
N TYR A 80 10.94 -6.49 1.44
CA TYR A 80 9.56 -6.84 1.14
C TYR A 80 8.55 -6.28 2.15
N CYS A 81 8.94 -6.03 3.39
CA CYS A 81 8.05 -5.54 4.45
C CYS A 81 8.05 -4.01 4.56
N PHE A 82 9.18 -3.36 4.28
CA PHE A 82 9.41 -1.93 4.50
C PHE A 82 9.77 -1.22 3.20
N GLY A 83 9.32 0.02 3.08
CA GLY A 83 9.47 0.87 1.93
C GLY A 83 8.13 1.26 1.31
N GLU A 84 8.15 2.28 0.46
CA GLU A 84 6.97 2.84 -0.17
C GLU A 84 6.12 1.80 -0.88
N GLY A 85 4.80 1.89 -0.71
CA GLY A 85 3.82 0.95 -1.24
C GLY A 85 3.66 -0.33 -0.42
N GLY A 86 4.47 -0.53 0.64
CA GLY A 86 4.36 -1.66 1.57
C GLY A 86 4.67 -3.02 0.93
N ALA A 87 4.22 -4.09 1.57
CA ALA A 87 4.52 -5.48 1.15
C ALA A 87 3.96 -5.85 -0.23
N GLY A 88 2.92 -5.16 -0.69
CA GLY A 88 2.25 -5.44 -1.96
C GLY A 88 2.81 -4.72 -3.18
N ALA A 89 3.74 -3.78 -3.02
CA ALA A 89 4.18 -2.87 -4.08
C ALA A 89 4.68 -3.56 -5.38
N TYR A 90 5.19 -4.77 -5.25
CA TYR A 90 5.70 -5.56 -6.37
C TYR A 90 4.94 -6.87 -6.57
N SER A 91 3.72 -6.95 -6.04
CA SER A 91 2.76 -8.02 -6.35
C SER A 91 1.95 -7.67 -7.60
N ASP A 92 1.07 -8.55 -8.02
CA ASP A 92 0.09 -8.26 -9.07
C ASP A 92 -1.01 -7.27 -8.64
N GLY A 93 -1.00 -6.82 -7.38
CA GLY A 93 -1.92 -5.82 -6.88
C GLY A 93 -3.37 -6.28 -6.90
N LYS A 94 -3.63 -7.49 -6.39
CA LYS A 94 -5.00 -7.99 -6.24
C LYS A 94 -5.81 -7.09 -5.31
N LEU A 95 -6.96 -6.64 -5.79
CA LEU A 95 -7.85 -5.71 -5.10
C LEU A 95 -9.12 -6.37 -4.59
N TYR A 96 -9.32 -7.67 -4.86
CA TYR A 96 -10.49 -8.40 -4.43
C TYR A 96 -10.55 -8.50 -2.90
N THR A 97 -11.73 -8.18 -2.36
CA THR A 97 -12.03 -8.36 -0.93
C THR A 97 -13.41 -9.00 -0.76
N ARG A 98 -13.50 -9.90 0.21
CA ARG A 98 -14.81 -10.47 0.63
C ARG A 98 -15.56 -9.53 1.59
N SER A 99 -14.88 -8.56 2.18
CA SER A 99 -15.47 -7.64 3.15
C SER A 99 -16.13 -6.47 2.43
N LYS A 100 -17.46 -6.49 2.36
CA LYS A 100 -18.27 -5.38 1.83
C LYS A 100 -18.84 -4.47 2.94
N LYS A 101 -18.55 -4.78 4.22
CA LYS A 101 -19.19 -4.11 5.37
C LYS A 101 -18.39 -2.93 5.93
N ARG A 102 -17.12 -2.76 5.54
CA ARG A 102 -16.25 -1.74 6.11
C ARG A 102 -15.58 -0.96 4.98
N GLY A 103 -15.86 0.34 4.95
CA GLY A 103 -15.29 1.27 3.99
C GLY A 103 -15.94 1.22 2.59
N ASP A 104 -15.65 2.25 1.84
CA ASP A 104 -16.11 2.45 0.47
C ASP A 104 -15.07 1.90 -0.49
N ILE A 105 -15.30 0.68 -1.00
CA ILE A 105 -14.40 0.00 -1.92
C ILE A 105 -14.38 0.73 -3.26
N GLU A 106 -15.52 1.22 -3.72
CA GLU A 106 -15.65 1.90 -5.00
C GLU A 106 -14.78 3.17 -5.01
N LYS A 107 -14.80 3.96 -3.94
CA LYS A 107 -13.91 5.11 -3.77
C LYS A 107 -12.44 4.72 -3.87
N ILE A 108 -12.03 3.61 -3.25
CA ILE A 108 -10.64 3.13 -3.31
C ILE A 108 -10.24 2.78 -4.74
N LEU A 109 -11.10 2.10 -5.49
CA LEU A 109 -10.85 1.74 -6.88
C LEU A 109 -10.76 3.00 -7.77
N ASN A 110 -11.65 3.96 -7.58
CA ASN A 110 -11.61 5.24 -8.30
C ASN A 110 -10.32 6.02 -8.01
N VAL A 111 -9.85 6.04 -6.75
CA VAL A 111 -8.56 6.65 -6.39
C VAL A 111 -7.41 5.95 -7.13
N PHE A 112 -7.41 4.63 -7.25
CA PHE A 112 -6.39 3.93 -8.04
C PHE A 112 -6.47 4.30 -9.53
N CYS A 113 -7.66 4.38 -10.12
CA CYS A 113 -7.85 4.84 -11.52
C CYS A 113 -7.31 6.26 -11.72
N GLN A 114 -7.63 7.17 -10.82
CA GLN A 114 -7.14 8.56 -10.83
C GLN A 114 -5.61 8.65 -10.79
N HIS A 115 -4.95 7.63 -10.23
CA HIS A 115 -3.49 7.56 -10.15
C HIS A 115 -2.85 6.64 -11.19
N GLY A 116 -3.60 6.20 -12.21
CA GLY A 116 -3.08 5.50 -13.38
C GLY A 116 -3.33 4.00 -13.42
N ALA A 117 -4.19 3.46 -12.56
CA ALA A 117 -4.69 2.09 -12.75
C ALA A 117 -5.69 2.05 -13.91
N SER A 118 -5.87 0.87 -14.52
CA SER A 118 -6.87 0.69 -15.57
C SER A 118 -8.29 0.82 -15.00
N THR A 119 -9.19 1.49 -15.72
CA THR A 119 -10.62 1.57 -15.37
C THR A 119 -11.32 0.21 -15.37
N SER A 120 -10.74 -0.80 -16.01
CA SER A 120 -11.25 -2.18 -15.96
C SER A 120 -11.38 -2.71 -14.52
N ILE A 121 -10.59 -2.20 -13.56
CA ILE A 121 -10.71 -2.61 -12.15
C ILE A 121 -12.05 -2.26 -11.51
N LEU A 122 -12.81 -1.34 -12.10
CA LEU A 122 -14.12 -0.93 -11.61
C LEU A 122 -15.21 -1.96 -11.94
N SER A 123 -15.04 -2.71 -13.03
CA SER A 123 -16.01 -3.69 -13.53
C SER A 123 -15.57 -5.15 -13.37
N ASP A 124 -14.28 -5.41 -13.14
CA ASP A 124 -13.74 -6.75 -12.99
C ASP A 124 -14.23 -7.42 -11.70
N ALA A 125 -14.62 -8.70 -11.79
CA ALA A 125 -14.99 -9.49 -10.61
C ALA A 125 -13.83 -9.72 -9.64
N HIS A 126 -12.61 -9.83 -10.17
CA HIS A 126 -11.37 -10.01 -9.43
C HIS A 126 -10.33 -8.98 -9.88
N PRO A 127 -10.52 -7.70 -9.53
CA PRO A 127 -9.68 -6.64 -10.05
C PRO A 127 -8.24 -6.74 -9.56
N HIS A 128 -7.29 -6.41 -10.45
CA HIS A 128 -5.87 -6.32 -10.14
C HIS A 128 -5.21 -5.22 -10.97
N ILE A 129 -4.19 -4.57 -10.42
CA ILE A 129 -3.52 -3.43 -11.08
C ILE A 129 -2.43 -3.92 -12.05
N GLY A 130 -1.76 -4.99 -11.69
CA GLY A 130 -0.61 -5.55 -12.41
C GLY A 130 0.73 -5.07 -11.84
N THR A 131 1.68 -6.00 -11.82
CA THR A 131 3.01 -5.83 -11.22
C THR A 131 3.79 -4.66 -11.82
N ASP A 132 3.64 -4.40 -13.11
CA ASP A 132 4.38 -3.35 -13.81
C ASP A 132 3.77 -1.95 -13.57
N ARG A 133 2.46 -1.87 -13.35
CA ARG A 133 1.73 -0.61 -13.18
C ARG A 133 1.69 -0.13 -11.73
N LEU A 134 1.59 -1.05 -10.77
CA LEU A 134 1.43 -0.71 -9.36
C LEU A 134 2.51 0.24 -8.81
N PRO A 135 3.82 0.07 -9.11
CA PRO A 135 4.83 1.04 -8.70
C PRO A 135 4.59 2.47 -9.22
N SER A 136 4.08 2.61 -10.44
CA SER A 136 3.77 3.92 -11.02
C SER A 136 2.54 4.56 -10.39
N VAL A 137 1.54 3.76 -10.04
CA VAL A 137 0.35 4.21 -9.30
C VAL A 137 0.74 4.72 -7.91
N ILE A 138 1.58 3.97 -7.19
CA ILE A 138 2.11 4.37 -5.87
C ILE A 138 2.88 5.70 -5.97
N GLU A 139 3.74 5.84 -6.97
CA GLU A 139 4.48 7.07 -7.23
C GLU A 139 3.56 8.25 -7.54
N SER A 140 2.51 8.02 -8.34
CA SER A 140 1.49 9.02 -8.66
C SER A 140 0.74 9.48 -7.40
N MET A 141 0.36 8.56 -6.50
CA MET A 141 -0.28 8.89 -5.22
C MET A 141 0.63 9.77 -4.36
N ARG A 142 1.91 9.41 -4.22
CA ARG A 142 2.90 10.24 -3.51
C ARG A 142 3.01 11.64 -4.13
N ASN A 143 3.12 11.72 -5.45
CA ASN A 143 3.27 12.99 -6.15
C ASN A 143 2.03 13.89 -5.96
N THR A 144 0.84 13.32 -5.86
CA THR A 144 -0.37 14.06 -5.51
C THR A 144 -0.27 14.64 -4.09
N ILE A 145 0.16 13.84 -3.10
CA ILE A 145 0.36 14.32 -1.73
C ILE A 145 1.33 15.52 -1.70
N ILE A 146 2.48 15.39 -2.37
CA ILE A 146 3.51 16.44 -2.40
C ILE A 146 3.01 17.70 -3.14
N ARG A 147 2.37 17.52 -4.30
CA ARG A 147 1.82 18.63 -5.10
C ARG A 147 0.78 19.44 -4.34
N CYS A 148 0.05 18.81 -3.45
CA CYS A 148 -0.95 19.46 -2.60
C CYS A 148 -0.36 20.09 -1.31
N GLY A 149 0.97 20.12 -1.13
CA GLY A 149 1.63 20.73 0.03
C GLY A 149 1.91 19.76 1.18
N GLY A 150 1.63 18.47 1.05
CA GLY A 150 2.07 17.45 1.99
C GLY A 150 3.56 17.12 1.84
N GLU A 151 4.10 16.37 2.79
CA GLU A 151 5.50 15.95 2.82
C GLU A 151 5.62 14.44 2.85
N VAL A 152 6.68 13.89 2.21
CA VAL A 152 7.03 12.48 2.28
C VAL A 152 8.53 12.34 2.53
N HIS A 153 8.90 11.81 3.68
CA HIS A 153 10.27 11.61 4.12
C HIS A 153 10.61 10.12 4.08
N PHE A 154 11.51 9.74 3.18
CA PHE A 154 12.06 8.38 3.11
C PHE A 154 13.26 8.22 4.02
N GLN A 155 13.60 6.97 4.33
CA GLN A 155 14.69 6.60 5.22
C GLN A 155 14.59 7.34 6.57
N THR A 156 13.37 7.63 7.00
CA THR A 156 13.04 8.33 8.24
C THR A 156 12.24 7.38 9.13
N LYS A 157 12.92 6.82 10.13
CA LYS A 157 12.38 5.78 11.00
C LYS A 157 11.91 6.39 12.31
N MET A 158 10.63 6.18 12.65
CA MET A 158 10.09 6.52 13.97
C MET A 158 10.79 5.68 15.05
N THR A 159 11.25 6.34 16.09
CA THR A 159 11.88 5.73 17.27
C THR A 159 10.99 5.74 18.50
N SER A 160 10.22 6.82 18.68
CA SER A 160 9.32 7.00 19.83
C SER A 160 8.14 7.92 19.51
N LEU A 161 7.13 7.86 20.36
CA LEU A 161 6.03 8.83 20.42
C LEU A 161 6.40 9.95 21.39
N LEU A 162 6.05 11.17 21.06
CA LEU A 162 6.05 12.28 22.02
C LEU A 162 4.71 12.32 22.73
N VAL A 163 4.74 12.22 24.03
CA VAL A 163 3.53 12.17 24.86
C VAL A 163 3.58 13.31 25.87
N GLU A 164 2.48 14.05 25.98
CA GLU A 164 2.28 15.09 26.98
C GLU A 164 0.96 14.81 27.71
N GLY A 165 1.06 14.50 29.00
CA GLY A 165 -0.07 13.97 29.73
C GLY A 165 -0.55 12.66 29.13
N ASP A 166 -1.83 12.58 28.75
CA ASP A 166 -2.44 11.42 28.10
C ASP A 166 -2.54 11.55 26.58
N ALA A 167 -1.93 12.57 25.98
CA ALA A 167 -2.02 12.85 24.56
C ALA A 167 -0.71 12.59 23.81
N VAL A 168 -0.81 11.97 22.64
CA VAL A 168 0.31 11.88 21.69
C VAL A 168 0.35 13.20 20.90
N ILE A 169 1.47 13.93 21.03
CA ILE A 169 1.69 15.24 20.41
C ILE A 169 2.68 15.22 19.28
N GLY A 170 3.27 14.07 18.94
CA GLY A 170 4.24 13.94 17.87
C GLY A 170 5.02 12.64 17.90
N VAL A 171 6.11 12.62 17.13
CA VAL A 171 7.04 11.50 17.04
C VAL A 171 8.48 11.96 17.01
N GLU A 172 9.37 11.16 17.57
CA GLU A 172 10.81 11.22 17.33
C GLU A 172 11.19 10.22 16.24
N CYS A 173 12.11 10.62 15.40
CA CYS A 173 12.58 9.83 14.28
C CYS A 173 14.10 9.91 14.16
N ILE A 174 14.68 8.94 13.49
CA ILE A 174 16.05 8.98 13.03
C ILE A 174 16.10 8.95 11.51
N ASP A 175 16.87 9.85 10.93
CA ASP A 175 17.23 9.82 9.52
C ASP A 175 18.32 8.75 9.33
N LEU A 176 18.00 7.69 8.60
CA LEU A 176 18.85 6.53 8.40
C LEU A 176 20.05 6.79 7.47
N GLN A 177 20.05 7.91 6.75
CA GLN A 177 21.17 8.28 5.86
C GLN A 177 22.34 8.90 6.62
N ASN A 178 22.03 9.71 7.63
CA ASN A 178 23.03 10.50 8.33
C ASN A 178 23.00 10.33 9.85
N GLY A 179 22.06 9.56 10.40
CA GLY A 179 21.92 9.31 11.83
C GLY A 179 21.34 10.49 12.63
N ILE A 180 20.86 11.55 11.97
CA ILE A 180 20.34 12.73 12.65
C ILE A 180 18.95 12.44 13.22
N GLN A 181 18.75 12.81 14.48
CA GLN A 181 17.43 12.76 15.10
C GLN A 181 16.57 13.92 14.63
N LYS A 182 15.32 13.64 14.36
CA LYS A 182 14.28 14.61 13.93
C LYS A 182 13.06 14.46 14.80
N VAL A 183 12.39 15.57 15.03
CA VAL A 183 11.13 15.62 15.80
C VAL A 183 10.05 16.21 14.91
N PHE A 184 8.89 15.55 14.89
CA PHE A 184 7.70 16.05 14.20
C PHE A 184 6.56 16.19 15.20
N HIS A 185 5.92 17.36 15.22
CA HIS A 185 4.81 17.67 16.11
C HIS A 185 3.47 17.62 15.38
N GLY A 186 2.47 17.03 16.01
CA GLY A 186 1.11 16.91 15.51
C GLY A 186 0.45 15.58 15.86
N PRO A 187 -0.84 15.42 15.58
CA PRO A 187 -1.54 14.12 15.68
C PRO A 187 -0.85 13.05 14.83
N VAL A 188 -0.88 11.81 15.31
CA VAL A 188 -0.13 10.70 14.72
C VAL A 188 -1.06 9.58 14.27
N ILE A 189 -0.89 9.15 13.02
CA ILE A 189 -1.49 7.93 12.46
C ILE A 189 -0.38 6.89 12.30
N LEU A 190 -0.47 5.77 13.01
CA LEU A 190 0.45 4.64 12.85
C LEU A 190 -0.05 3.71 11.74
N ALA A 191 0.64 3.71 10.60
CA ALA A 191 0.35 2.86 9.45
C ALA A 191 1.53 1.93 9.11
N THR A 192 2.22 1.43 10.13
CA THR A 192 3.52 0.74 10.07
C THR A 192 3.46 -0.69 9.53
N GLY A 193 2.26 -1.23 9.32
CA GLY A 193 2.05 -2.60 8.89
C GLY A 193 2.32 -3.63 9.99
N HIS A 194 2.00 -4.90 9.69
CA HIS A 194 2.10 -5.99 10.67
C HIS A 194 3.52 -6.52 10.91
N SER A 195 4.48 -6.16 10.06
CA SER A 195 5.88 -6.65 10.15
C SER A 195 6.79 -5.74 10.99
N ALA A 196 6.33 -4.57 11.41
CA ALA A 196 7.09 -3.62 12.21
C ALA A 196 7.17 -4.05 13.69
N ARG A 197 7.85 -5.17 13.96
CA ARG A 197 7.94 -5.78 15.31
C ARG A 197 8.60 -4.87 16.34
N ASP A 198 9.52 -4.03 15.89
CA ASP A 198 10.18 -3.01 16.72
C ASP A 198 9.18 -1.97 17.23
N VAL A 199 8.25 -1.52 16.38
CA VAL A 199 7.17 -0.62 16.78
C VAL A 199 6.25 -1.27 17.81
N TYR A 200 5.83 -2.53 17.61
CA TYR A 200 5.00 -3.23 18.59
C TYR A 200 5.70 -3.41 19.93
N ARG A 201 6.99 -3.76 19.94
CA ARG A 201 7.77 -3.85 21.19
C ARG A 201 7.86 -2.49 21.89
N TYR A 202 8.13 -1.44 21.12
CA TYR A 202 8.15 -0.08 21.64
C TYR A 202 6.80 0.30 22.27
N LEU A 203 5.68 0.12 21.56
CA LEU A 203 4.34 0.44 22.07
C LEU A 203 4.03 -0.32 23.38
N GLY A 204 4.38 -1.61 23.45
CA GLY A 204 4.23 -2.40 24.67
C GLY A 204 5.08 -1.87 25.82
N SER A 205 6.34 -1.46 25.58
CA SER A 205 7.20 -0.87 26.61
C SER A 205 6.77 0.54 27.03
N ALA A 206 6.09 1.27 26.13
CA ALA A 206 5.53 2.60 26.40
C ALA A 206 4.17 2.55 27.13
N GLY A 207 3.70 1.37 27.53
CA GLY A 207 2.45 1.21 28.28
C GLY A 207 1.18 1.27 27.42
N VAL A 208 1.30 1.22 26.09
CA VAL A 208 0.12 1.13 25.22
C VAL A 208 -0.47 -0.27 25.34
N ALA A 209 -1.79 -0.34 25.59
CA ALA A 209 -2.50 -1.61 25.67
C ALA A 209 -2.47 -2.33 24.31
N ILE A 210 -1.87 -3.51 24.26
CA ILE A 210 -1.77 -4.36 23.07
C ILE A 210 -2.41 -5.69 23.36
N GLU A 211 -3.34 -6.12 22.51
CA GLU A 211 -3.99 -7.42 22.59
C GLU A 211 -3.51 -8.35 21.50
N ALA A 212 -3.34 -9.63 21.85
CA ALA A 212 -3.03 -10.66 20.86
C ALA A 212 -4.25 -10.89 19.97
N LYS A 213 -4.03 -10.85 18.65
CA LYS A 213 -5.07 -11.12 17.66
C LYS A 213 -4.72 -12.36 16.86
N GLY A 214 -5.70 -13.24 16.67
CA GLY A 214 -5.56 -14.42 15.83
C GLY A 214 -5.24 -14.05 14.37
N ILE A 215 -4.41 -14.86 13.73
CA ILE A 215 -4.07 -14.75 12.31
C ILE A 215 -4.50 -16.02 11.58
N ALA A 216 -4.84 -15.88 10.30
CA ALA A 216 -5.01 -17.03 9.43
C ALA A 216 -3.64 -17.47 8.90
N VAL A 217 -3.35 -18.77 9.04
CA VAL A 217 -2.14 -19.39 8.50
C VAL A 217 -2.56 -20.42 7.46
N GLY A 218 -1.87 -20.44 6.34
CA GLY A 218 -2.13 -21.38 5.27
C GLY A 218 -0.88 -21.67 4.45
N VAL A 219 -1.05 -22.52 3.45
CA VAL A 219 0.00 -22.86 2.50
C VAL A 219 -0.37 -22.36 1.11
N ARG A 220 0.63 -22.11 0.28
CA ARG A 220 0.45 -21.85 -1.14
C ARG A 220 0.51 -23.20 -1.86
N LEU A 221 -0.57 -23.52 -2.60
CA LEU A 221 -0.57 -24.63 -3.52
C LEU A 221 -0.33 -24.09 -4.93
N GLU A 222 0.57 -24.74 -5.67
CA GLU A 222 0.86 -24.42 -7.05
C GLU A 222 0.49 -25.60 -7.94
N HIS A 223 -0.17 -25.31 -9.05
CA HIS A 223 -0.59 -26.30 -10.04
C HIS A 223 -0.17 -25.84 -11.44
N PRO A 224 0.08 -26.79 -12.38
CA PRO A 224 0.19 -26.44 -13.79
C PRO A 224 -1.10 -25.77 -14.27
N ALA A 225 -1.01 -24.59 -14.89
CA ALA A 225 -2.17 -23.86 -15.39
C ALA A 225 -3.04 -24.71 -16.34
N ALA A 226 -2.40 -25.52 -17.21
CA ALA A 226 -3.10 -26.43 -18.11
C ALA A 226 -3.98 -27.45 -17.39
N LEU A 227 -3.57 -27.94 -16.22
CA LEU A 227 -4.37 -28.89 -15.43
C LEU A 227 -5.65 -28.21 -14.91
N ILE A 228 -5.53 -26.99 -14.39
CA ILE A 228 -6.67 -26.24 -13.89
C ILE A 228 -7.62 -25.86 -15.02
N ASP A 229 -7.07 -25.39 -16.17
CA ASP A 229 -7.87 -25.13 -17.37
C ASP A 229 -8.70 -26.36 -17.80
N GLN A 230 -8.08 -27.55 -17.82
CA GLN A 230 -8.77 -28.79 -18.20
C GLN A 230 -9.90 -29.16 -17.23
N ILE A 231 -9.65 -28.97 -15.93
CA ILE A 231 -10.63 -29.29 -14.87
C ILE A 231 -11.81 -28.32 -14.94
N GLN A 232 -11.54 -27.02 -14.95
CA GLN A 232 -12.57 -25.98 -14.84
C GLN A 232 -13.38 -25.82 -16.13
N TYR A 233 -12.73 -25.95 -17.29
CA TYR A 233 -13.41 -25.83 -18.59
C TYR A 233 -13.90 -27.18 -19.13
N HIS A 234 -13.69 -28.29 -18.38
CA HIS A 234 -14.08 -29.66 -18.79
C HIS A 234 -13.60 -30.00 -20.20
N ASN A 235 -12.42 -29.51 -20.60
CA ASN A 235 -11.87 -29.68 -21.93
C ASN A 235 -10.43 -30.20 -21.86
N LYS A 236 -10.17 -31.41 -22.40
CA LYS A 236 -8.84 -32.01 -22.44
C LYS A 236 -7.78 -31.17 -23.17
N LYS A 237 -8.21 -30.25 -24.05
CA LYS A 237 -7.32 -29.32 -24.75
C LYS A 237 -7.09 -28.01 -23.99
N GLY A 238 -7.67 -27.87 -22.78
CA GLY A 238 -7.60 -26.67 -21.96
C GLY A 238 -8.50 -25.54 -22.46
N ARG A 239 -8.15 -24.29 -22.15
CA ARG A 239 -8.98 -23.09 -22.37
C ARG A 239 -9.12 -22.61 -23.81
N GLY A 240 -8.25 -23.07 -24.72
CA GLY A 240 -8.24 -22.57 -26.09
C GLY A 240 -7.77 -21.10 -26.21
N LYS A 241 -8.18 -20.44 -27.29
CA LYS A 241 -7.71 -19.08 -27.66
C LYS A 241 -8.47 -17.95 -26.92
N TYR A 242 -9.71 -18.17 -26.53
CA TYR A 242 -10.64 -17.09 -26.15
C TYR A 242 -10.94 -17.05 -24.65
N LEU A 243 -10.67 -18.12 -23.91
CA LEU A 243 -10.94 -18.16 -22.48
C LEU A 243 -9.72 -17.69 -21.67
N PRO A 244 -9.93 -16.97 -20.55
CA PRO A 244 -8.86 -16.60 -19.63
C PRO A 244 -8.28 -17.85 -18.94
N ALA A 245 -7.20 -17.67 -18.17
CA ALA A 245 -6.71 -18.72 -17.29
C ALA A 245 -7.80 -19.09 -16.28
N ALA A 246 -8.03 -20.38 -16.08
CA ALA A 246 -9.06 -20.83 -15.15
C ALA A 246 -8.65 -20.57 -13.69
N GLU A 247 -9.62 -20.19 -12.89
CA GLU A 247 -9.47 -19.96 -11.45
C GLU A 247 -10.31 -20.94 -10.65
N TYR A 248 -9.92 -21.20 -9.42
CA TYR A 248 -10.70 -21.97 -8.46
C TYR A 248 -10.56 -21.40 -7.05
N SER A 249 -11.53 -21.67 -6.19
CA SER A 249 -11.47 -21.32 -4.78
C SER A 249 -11.89 -22.53 -3.94
N PHE A 250 -11.24 -22.70 -2.80
CA PHE A 250 -11.68 -23.61 -1.76
C PHE A 250 -12.38 -22.85 -0.65
N VAL A 251 -13.47 -23.41 -0.17
CA VAL A 251 -14.16 -22.97 1.05
C VAL A 251 -14.27 -24.21 1.93
N THR A 252 -13.71 -24.15 3.12
CA THR A 252 -13.84 -25.18 4.18
C THR A 252 -14.83 -24.69 5.23
#